data_4054351bf1b889e414dfe8f3bde7585a
#
_entry.id   4054351bf1b889e414dfe8f3bde7585a
#
_cell.length_a   1.000
_cell.length_b   1.000
_cell.length_c   1.000
_cell.angle_alpha   90.00
_cell.angle_beta   90.00
_cell.angle_gamma   90.00
#
_symmetry.space_group_name_H-M   'P 1'
#
loop_
_entity.id
_entity.type
_entity.pdbx_description
1 polymer ?
#
loop_
_entity_poly.entity_id
_entity_poly.type
_entity_poly.pdbx_seq_one_letter_code
_entity_poly.pdbx_strand_id
1 'polypeptide(L)'
;MKKQIILLMTDTTRKDMVGCYGNKKMFTPNLDALAQEGIRYENAYTCQPVCGPARSAIFTGTFPHSNGMVTNGVPLGANVKTIGQRLTDNG
;
A
#
# COMPACT_ATOMS: atom_id res chain seq x y z
N MET A 1 -21.84 14.24 5.37
CA MET A 1 -21.14 13.19 6.14
C MET A 1 -19.69 13.13 5.66
N LYS A 2 -18.74 13.27 6.57
CA LYS A 2 -17.32 13.12 6.21
C LYS A 2 -17.05 11.63 5.93
N LYS A 3 -16.50 11.31 4.78
CA LYS A 3 -16.08 9.94 4.45
C LYS A 3 -14.78 9.63 5.18
N GLN A 4 -14.67 8.42 5.71
CA GLN A 4 -13.44 7.92 6.34
C GLN A 4 -12.85 6.85 5.44
N ILE A 5 -11.53 6.94 5.22
CA ILE A 5 -10.78 5.96 4.46
C ILE A 5 -9.64 5.46 5.34
N ILE A 6 -9.55 4.17 5.52
CA ILE A 6 -8.47 3.53 6.29
C ILE A 6 -7.61 2.75 5.32
N LEU A 7 -6.33 3.10 5.23
CA LEU A 7 -5.32 2.33 4.53
C LEU A 7 -4.56 1.47 5.55
N LEU A 8 -4.80 0.17 5.54
CA LEU A 8 -4.04 -0.78 6.33
C LEU A 8 -3.02 -1.49 5.43
N MET A 9 -1.75 -1.37 5.76
CA MET A 9 -0.67 -1.96 4.99
C MET A 9 0.22 -2.80 5.89
N THR A 10 0.38 -4.07 5.55
CA THR A 10 1.33 -4.96 6.20
C THR A 10 2.71 -4.85 5.56
N ASP A 11 3.76 -5.06 6.34
CA ASP A 11 5.13 -5.09 5.83
C ASP A 11 5.54 -6.52 5.47
N THR A 12 6.25 -6.67 4.36
CA THR A 12 6.89 -7.93 3.94
C THR A 12 5.93 -9.14 3.86
N THR A 13 4.64 -8.90 3.61
CA THR A 13 3.63 -9.96 3.54
C THR A 13 3.45 -10.41 2.09
N ARG A 14 3.78 -11.68 1.84
CA ARG A 14 3.55 -12.31 0.54
C ARG A 14 2.08 -12.73 0.40
N LYS A 15 1.54 -12.64 -0.81
CA LYS A 15 0.17 -13.06 -1.16
C LYS A 15 -0.14 -14.49 -0.69
N ASP A 16 0.79 -15.41 -0.92
CA ASP A 16 0.64 -16.82 -0.57
C ASP A 16 0.74 -17.13 0.93
N MET A 17 0.96 -16.13 1.77
CA MET A 17 0.93 -16.23 3.23
C MET A 17 -0.43 -15.82 3.84
N VAL A 18 -1.45 -15.61 3.01
CA VAL A 18 -2.79 -15.21 3.46
C VAL A 18 -3.80 -16.28 3.05
N GLY A 19 -4.68 -16.66 3.98
CA GLY A 19 -5.62 -17.78 3.80
C GLY A 19 -6.56 -17.60 2.62
N CYS A 20 -7.13 -16.41 2.43
CA CYS A 20 -8.05 -16.12 1.32
C CYS A 20 -7.43 -16.25 -0.07
N TYR A 21 -6.10 -16.30 -0.17
CA TYR A 21 -5.38 -16.60 -1.41
C TYR A 21 -4.98 -18.08 -1.54
N GLY A 22 -5.59 -18.97 -0.74
CA GLY A 22 -5.47 -20.41 -0.89
C GLY A 22 -4.49 -21.11 0.07
N ASN A 23 -3.82 -20.39 0.96
CA ASN A 23 -2.93 -21.00 1.93
C ASN A 23 -3.70 -21.53 3.15
N LYS A 24 -4.05 -22.81 3.10
CA LYS A 24 -4.80 -23.49 4.17
C LYS A 24 -4.01 -23.68 5.47
N LYS A 25 -2.69 -23.47 5.46
CA LYS A 25 -1.82 -23.59 6.65
C LYS A 25 -1.76 -22.30 7.46
N MET A 26 -2.15 -21.18 6.85
CA MET A 26 -2.14 -19.87 7.51
C MET A 26 -3.50 -19.58 8.12
N PHE A 27 -3.46 -19.14 9.38
CA PHE A 27 -4.64 -18.73 10.11
C PHE A 27 -4.80 -17.20 10.05
N THR A 28 -5.58 -16.72 9.09
CA THR A 28 -5.82 -15.29 8.86
C THR A 28 -7.32 -14.96 8.81
N PRO A 29 -8.10 -15.29 9.85
CA PRO A 29 -9.57 -15.27 9.79
C PRO A 29 -10.15 -13.87 9.54
N ASN A 30 -9.53 -12.81 10.07
CA ASN A 30 -10.01 -11.45 9.88
C ASN A 30 -9.79 -10.95 8.45
N LEU A 31 -8.63 -11.28 7.84
CA LEU A 31 -8.36 -10.96 6.43
C LEU A 31 -9.25 -11.77 5.50
N ASP A 32 -9.50 -13.03 5.85
CA ASP A 32 -10.37 -13.91 5.08
C ASP A 32 -11.83 -13.42 5.12
N ALA A 33 -12.30 -12.95 6.28
CA ALA A 33 -13.61 -12.32 6.42
C ALA A 33 -13.74 -11.04 5.59
N LEU A 34 -12.75 -10.15 5.65
CA LEU A 34 -12.72 -8.94 4.82
C LEU A 34 -12.75 -9.27 3.32
N ALA A 35 -12.05 -10.32 2.91
CA ALA A 35 -12.05 -10.77 1.52
C ALA A 35 -13.40 -11.32 1.07
N GLN A 36 -14.19 -11.89 1.98
CA GLN A 36 -15.56 -12.39 1.69
C GLN A 36 -16.58 -11.26 1.61
N GLU A 37 -16.43 -10.23 2.44
CA GLU A 37 -17.36 -9.10 2.51
C GLU A 37 -17.05 -7.99 1.49
N GLY A 38 -15.81 -7.91 1.04
CA GLY A 38 -15.31 -6.86 0.16
C GLY A 38 -14.88 -7.35 -1.21
N ILE A 39 -13.93 -6.64 -1.79
CA ILE A 39 -13.32 -6.97 -3.08
C ILE A 39 -11.88 -7.46 -2.84
N ARG A 40 -11.59 -8.66 -3.30
CA ARG A 40 -10.25 -9.22 -3.30
C ARG A 40 -9.64 -9.17 -4.71
N TYR A 41 -8.50 -8.53 -4.83
CA TYR A 41 -7.77 -8.46 -6.10
C TYR A 41 -6.84 -9.66 -6.25
N GLU A 42 -6.97 -10.42 -7.34
CA GLU A 42 -6.08 -11.54 -7.64
C GLU A 42 -4.73 -11.08 -8.17
N ASN A 43 -4.72 -10.00 -8.94
CA ASN A 43 -3.53 -9.47 -9.60
C ASN A 43 -3.35 -8.00 -9.23
N ALA A 44 -2.70 -7.75 -8.10
CA ALA A 44 -2.27 -6.41 -7.70
C ALA A 44 -0.74 -6.37 -7.70
N TYR A 45 -0.16 -5.36 -8.31
CA TYR A 45 1.29 -5.24 -8.50
C TYR A 45 1.84 -3.99 -7.84
N THR A 46 3.05 -4.09 -7.33
CA THR A 46 3.83 -2.94 -6.91
C THR A 46 4.77 -2.49 -8.02
N CYS A 47 5.04 -1.19 -8.10
CA CYS A 47 6.00 -0.64 -9.07
C CYS A 47 7.47 -0.93 -8.71
N GLN A 48 7.73 -1.31 -7.46
CA GLN A 48 9.07 -1.64 -6.94
C GLN A 48 8.97 -2.68 -5.82
N PRO A 49 9.86 -3.68 -5.79
CA PRO A 49 9.86 -4.71 -4.75
C PRO A 49 10.66 -4.30 -3.49
N VAL A 50 10.77 -3.01 -3.21
CA VAL A 50 11.53 -2.45 -2.09
C VAL A 50 10.64 -1.51 -1.27
N CYS A 51 10.75 -1.57 0.06
CA CYS A 51 9.82 -0.94 1.00
C CYS A 51 9.64 0.57 0.79
N GLY A 52 10.70 1.35 0.80
CA GLY A 52 10.66 2.81 0.64
C GLY A 52 10.07 3.23 -0.71
N PRO A 53 10.61 2.78 -1.84
CA PRO A 53 10.07 3.08 -3.16
C PRO A 53 8.61 2.67 -3.36
N ALA A 54 8.22 1.48 -2.93
CA ALA A 54 6.82 1.03 -3.03
C ALA A 54 5.87 1.92 -2.22
N ARG A 55 6.24 2.25 -0.99
CA ARG A 55 5.46 3.15 -0.12
C ARG A 55 5.41 4.57 -0.65
N SER A 56 6.53 5.08 -1.16
CA SER A 56 6.56 6.41 -1.77
C SER A 56 5.58 6.52 -2.93
N ALA A 57 5.50 5.49 -3.76
CA ALA A 57 4.55 5.45 -4.86
C ALA A 57 3.09 5.45 -4.37
N ILE A 58 2.77 4.69 -3.32
CA ILE A 58 1.43 4.66 -2.72
C ILE A 58 1.07 6.04 -2.15
N PHE A 59 1.97 6.68 -1.41
CA PHE A 59 1.69 7.96 -0.76
C PHE A 59 1.74 9.18 -1.68
N THR A 60 2.36 9.08 -2.84
CA THR A 60 2.50 10.22 -3.78
C THR A 60 1.70 10.04 -5.07
N GLY A 61 1.32 8.82 -5.40
CA GLY A 61 0.70 8.49 -6.69
C GLY A 61 1.68 8.58 -7.87
N THR A 62 2.99 8.58 -7.61
CA THR A 62 4.03 8.72 -8.63
C THR A 62 5.06 7.60 -8.54
N PHE A 63 5.64 7.23 -9.68
CA PHE A 63 6.70 6.22 -9.71
C PHE A 63 7.97 6.69 -8.98
N PRO A 64 8.79 5.77 -8.42
CA PRO A 64 10.01 6.11 -7.69
C PRO A 64 10.99 6.99 -8.48
N HIS A 65 11.16 6.77 -9.77
CA HIS A 65 12.02 7.62 -10.62
C HIS A 65 11.50 9.07 -10.74
N SER A 66 10.18 9.28 -10.56
CA SER A 66 9.58 10.62 -10.60
C SER A 66 9.54 11.29 -9.24
N ASN A 67 9.46 10.52 -8.14
CA ASN A 67 9.40 11.08 -6.79
C ASN A 67 10.75 11.14 -6.07
N GLY A 68 11.78 10.56 -6.67
CA GLY A 68 13.17 10.58 -6.17
C GLY A 68 13.53 9.44 -5.23
N MET A 69 12.58 8.74 -4.64
CA MET A 69 12.85 7.62 -3.72
C MET A 69 13.06 6.32 -4.50
N VAL A 70 14.21 6.15 -5.12
CA VAL A 70 14.53 4.98 -5.96
C VAL A 70 15.06 3.77 -5.19
N THR A 71 15.46 3.98 -3.93
CA THR A 71 15.89 2.91 -3.01
C THR A 71 15.62 3.32 -1.56
N ASN A 72 15.75 2.38 -0.63
CA ASN A 72 15.66 2.69 0.80
C ASN A 72 16.77 3.66 1.21
N GLY A 73 16.46 4.56 2.14
CA GLY A 73 17.40 5.56 2.63
C GLY A 73 17.53 6.81 1.78
N VAL A 74 16.89 6.86 0.61
CA VAL A 74 16.80 8.07 -0.22
C VAL A 74 15.49 8.78 0.09
N PRO A 75 15.51 10.09 0.44
CA PRO A 75 14.28 10.83 0.74
C PRO A 75 13.45 11.11 -0.54
N LEU A 76 12.19 11.45 -0.33
CA LEU A 76 11.36 12.03 -1.39
C LEU A 76 11.95 13.34 -1.90
N GLY A 77 11.74 13.64 -3.16
CA GLY A 77 12.06 14.95 -3.73
C GLY A 77 11.35 16.08 -2.96
N ALA A 78 12.04 17.21 -2.78
CA ALA A 78 11.56 18.32 -1.95
C ALA A 78 10.18 18.88 -2.38
N ASN A 79 9.85 18.77 -3.66
CA ASN A 79 8.59 19.30 -4.21
C ASN A 79 7.49 18.22 -4.38
N VAL A 80 7.71 17.02 -3.86
CA VAL A 80 6.75 15.92 -3.98
C VAL A 80 5.80 15.92 -2.78
N LYS A 81 4.52 16.21 -3.02
CA LYS A 81 3.49 16.17 -1.98
C LYS A 81 2.92 14.76 -1.82
N THR A 82 2.80 14.34 -0.57
CA THR A 82 2.10 13.10 -0.20
C THR A 82 0.58 13.32 -0.15
N ILE A 83 -0.17 12.21 -0.17
CA ILE A 83 -1.63 12.27 0.01
C ILE A 83 -2.02 12.93 1.33
N GLY A 84 -1.26 12.70 2.41
CA GLY A 84 -1.50 13.35 3.71
C GLY A 84 -1.40 14.87 3.62
N GLN A 85 -0.35 15.39 2.99
CA GLN A 85 -0.20 16.83 2.76
C GLN A 85 -1.33 17.41 1.89
N ARG A 86 -1.71 16.67 0.83
CA ARG A 86 -2.83 17.10 -0.05
C ARG A 86 -4.16 17.15 0.68
N LEU A 87 -4.42 16.18 1.57
CA LEU A 87 -5.64 16.16 2.39
C LEU A 87 -5.63 17.31 3.40
N THR A 88 -4.49 17.58 4.04
CA THR A 88 -4.36 18.72 4.98
C THR A 88 -4.55 20.05 4.28
N ASP A 89 -4.00 20.23 3.08
CA ASP A 89 -4.12 21.46 2.30
C ASP A 89 -5.57 21.75 1.85
N ASN A 90 -6.43 20.73 1.80
CA ASN A 90 -7.82 20.84 1.33
C ASN A 90 -8.88 20.63 2.43
N GLY A 91 -8.48 20.57 3.68
CA GLY A 91 -9.40 20.45 4.83
C GLY A 91 -9.82 19.01 5.11
#